data_63909a613a54c84b9837c01290771fa1
#
_entry.id   63909a613a54c84b9837c01290771fa1
#
_cell.length_a   1.000
_cell.length_b   1.000
_cell.length_c   1.000
_cell.angle_alpha   90.00
_cell.angle_beta   90.00
_cell.angle_gamma   90.00
#
_symmetry.space_group_name_H-M   'P 1'
#
loop_
_entity.id
_entity.type
_entity.pdbx_description
1 polymer ?
#
loop_
_entity_poly.entity_id
_entity_poly.type
_entity_poly.pdbx_seq_one_letter_code
_entity_poly.pdbx_strand_id
1 'polypeptide(L)'
;GLKMTELPIRYDRRIGDSKINPLKDGLKILKLIFSLLVVYNPLMTFILPGIFLCLIGFIIFLLTWAGPFYLSKNITLDTHTFIFSVMAILVGSQVIIQGVILDLYAVKHRYKKPGLALTIFKPLFFRGLFLLGLIILTAGIIITIKAAFTWIDNGFQPYFDTRRVVSALLSNLFGVQLIFSSLIGSVFVREIKNDKTSSG
;
A
#
# COMPACT_ATOMS: atom_id res chain seq x y z
N GLY A 1 -7.49 -37.53 6.99
CA GLY A 1 -6.94 -37.34 5.64
C GLY A 1 -7.59 -38.31 4.67
N LEU A 2 -8.07 -37.78 3.54
CA LEU A 2 -8.60 -38.60 2.43
C LEU A 2 -7.43 -39.33 1.76
N LYS A 3 -7.55 -40.64 1.56
CA LYS A 3 -6.58 -41.42 0.78
C LYS A 3 -6.88 -41.19 -0.70
N MET A 4 -5.90 -40.65 -1.43
CA MET A 4 -5.96 -40.52 -2.89
C MET A 4 -5.29 -41.73 -3.52
N THR A 5 -5.95 -42.34 -4.53
CA THR A 5 -5.44 -43.45 -5.32
C THR A 5 -5.43 -43.01 -6.79
N GLU A 6 -4.30 -43.17 -7.44
CA GLU A 6 -4.17 -42.89 -8.86
C GLU A 6 -4.47 -44.16 -9.66
N LEU A 7 -5.35 -44.06 -10.63
CA LEU A 7 -5.68 -45.17 -11.55
C LEU A 7 -5.14 -44.81 -12.95
N PRO A 8 -4.31 -45.67 -13.54
CA PRO A 8 -3.86 -45.47 -14.93
C PRO A 8 -5.02 -45.62 -15.90
N ILE A 9 -5.29 -44.56 -16.68
CA ILE A 9 -6.28 -44.57 -17.75
C ILE A 9 -5.56 -44.56 -19.09
N ARG A 10 -6.15 -45.26 -20.08
CA ARG A 10 -5.64 -45.25 -21.45
C ARG A 10 -5.97 -43.91 -22.09
N TYR A 11 -4.97 -43.24 -22.64
CA TYR A 11 -5.12 -41.93 -23.28
C TYR A 11 -5.09 -42.13 -24.80
N ASP A 12 -6.24 -42.08 -25.44
CA ASP A 12 -6.34 -42.19 -26.89
C ASP A 12 -6.13 -40.81 -27.55
N ARG A 13 -5.67 -40.86 -28.82
CA ARG A 13 -5.39 -39.64 -29.59
C ARG A 13 -6.69 -38.87 -29.82
N ARG A 14 -6.71 -37.61 -29.42
CA ARG A 14 -7.88 -36.73 -29.56
C ARG A 14 -8.28 -36.57 -31.03
N ILE A 15 -9.52 -36.79 -31.33
CA ILE A 15 -10.13 -36.58 -32.64
C ILE A 15 -10.84 -35.20 -32.58
N GLY A 16 -10.36 -34.22 -33.41
CA GLY A 16 -10.93 -32.88 -33.55
C GLY A 16 -10.04 -31.76 -33.08
N ASP A 17 -10.39 -30.53 -33.47
CA ASP A 17 -9.64 -29.32 -33.16
C ASP A 17 -9.74 -28.90 -31.68
N SER A 18 -8.67 -28.29 -31.18
CA SER A 18 -8.64 -27.79 -29.81
C SER A 18 -9.57 -26.58 -29.65
N LYS A 19 -10.61 -26.71 -28.81
CA LYS A 19 -11.48 -25.59 -28.42
C LYS A 19 -10.79 -24.60 -27.46
N ILE A 20 -9.56 -24.90 -27.05
CA ILE A 20 -8.79 -24.05 -26.11
C ILE A 20 -8.17 -22.92 -26.91
N ASN A 21 -8.50 -21.69 -26.52
CA ASN A 21 -7.83 -20.50 -27.03
C ASN A 21 -6.71 -20.10 -26.06
N PRO A 22 -5.41 -20.29 -26.43
CA PRO A 22 -4.29 -20.13 -25.50
C PRO A 22 -4.23 -18.75 -24.84
N LEU A 23 -4.55 -17.69 -25.58
CA LEU A 23 -4.56 -16.32 -25.06
C LEU A 23 -5.73 -16.07 -24.11
N LYS A 24 -6.96 -16.42 -24.51
CA LYS A 24 -8.16 -16.20 -23.67
C LYS A 24 -8.11 -17.05 -22.40
N ASP A 25 -7.73 -18.30 -22.52
CA ASP A 25 -7.70 -19.21 -21.38
C ASP A 25 -6.49 -18.92 -20.48
N GLY A 26 -5.35 -18.51 -21.07
CA GLY A 26 -4.20 -18.00 -20.31
C GLY A 26 -4.53 -16.77 -19.48
N LEU A 27 -5.26 -15.80 -20.04
CA LEU A 27 -5.71 -14.61 -19.29
C LEU A 27 -6.70 -14.95 -18.18
N LYS A 28 -7.62 -15.92 -18.39
CA LYS A 28 -8.54 -16.41 -17.35
C LYS A 28 -7.76 -17.06 -16.19
N ILE A 29 -6.78 -17.90 -16.52
CA ILE A 29 -5.92 -18.55 -15.52
C ILE A 29 -5.11 -17.51 -14.75
N LEU A 30 -4.52 -16.53 -15.44
CA LEU A 30 -3.77 -15.46 -14.81
C LEU A 30 -4.65 -14.64 -13.85
N LYS A 31 -5.87 -14.30 -14.27
CA LYS A 31 -6.85 -13.62 -13.41
C LYS A 31 -7.22 -14.45 -12.19
N LEU A 32 -7.40 -15.76 -12.37
CA LEU A 32 -7.69 -16.68 -11.27
C LEU A 32 -6.52 -16.75 -10.27
N ILE A 33 -5.28 -16.91 -10.77
CA ILE A 33 -4.07 -16.93 -9.94
C ILE A 33 -3.94 -15.64 -9.16
N PHE A 34 -4.12 -14.48 -9.82
CA PHE A 34 -4.06 -13.18 -9.14
C PHE A 34 -5.14 -13.04 -8.08
N SER A 35 -6.37 -13.46 -8.36
CA SER A 35 -7.47 -13.46 -7.39
C SER A 35 -7.16 -14.34 -6.17
N LEU A 36 -6.58 -15.52 -6.39
CA LEU A 36 -6.16 -16.41 -5.31
C LEU A 36 -5.01 -15.81 -4.48
N LEU A 37 -4.01 -15.21 -5.13
CA LEU A 37 -2.92 -14.51 -4.43
C LEU A 37 -3.42 -13.39 -3.54
N VAL A 38 -4.36 -12.57 -4.03
CA VAL A 38 -4.98 -11.48 -3.27
C VAL A 38 -5.70 -12.00 -2.03
N VAL A 39 -6.40 -13.12 -2.11
CA VAL A 39 -7.19 -13.68 -1.00
C VAL A 39 -6.33 -14.46 -0.02
N TYR A 40 -5.42 -15.32 -0.52
CA TYR A 40 -4.66 -16.24 0.32
C TYR A 40 -3.35 -15.67 0.84
N ASN A 41 -2.72 -14.74 0.12
CA ASN A 41 -1.45 -14.15 0.53
C ASN A 41 -1.36 -12.64 0.25
N PRO A 42 -2.31 -11.83 0.80
CA PRO A 42 -2.37 -10.40 0.54
C PRO A 42 -1.13 -9.66 1.04
N LEU A 43 -0.52 -10.13 2.13
CA LEU A 43 0.70 -9.52 2.68
C LEU A 43 1.82 -9.52 1.63
N MET A 44 2.12 -10.67 1.04
CA MET A 44 3.21 -10.77 0.07
C MET A 44 2.87 -10.05 -1.24
N THR A 45 1.61 -10.12 -1.68
CA THR A 45 1.15 -9.53 -2.94
C THR A 45 1.18 -8.01 -2.92
N PHE A 46 0.91 -7.39 -1.78
CA PHE A 46 0.80 -5.93 -1.65
C PHE A 46 1.96 -5.31 -0.87
N ILE A 47 2.42 -5.93 0.23
CA ILE A 47 3.45 -5.33 1.07
C ILE A 47 4.79 -5.26 0.35
N LEU A 48 5.18 -6.31 -0.37
CA LEU A 48 6.47 -6.35 -1.05
C LEU A 48 6.62 -5.25 -2.12
N PRO A 49 5.70 -5.10 -3.10
CA PRO A 49 5.77 -3.99 -4.05
C PRO A 49 5.57 -2.62 -3.39
N GLY A 50 4.74 -2.54 -2.34
CA GLY A 50 4.54 -1.30 -1.59
C GLY A 50 5.81 -0.83 -0.87
N ILE A 51 6.53 -1.74 -0.20
CA ILE A 51 7.82 -1.44 0.43
C ILE A 51 8.84 -1.01 -0.63
N PHE A 52 8.91 -1.70 -1.75
CA PHE A 52 9.82 -1.36 -2.84
C PHE A 52 9.59 0.06 -3.37
N LEU A 53 8.32 0.43 -3.62
CA LEU A 53 7.94 1.78 -4.03
C LEU A 53 8.27 2.82 -2.96
N CYS A 54 7.97 2.55 -1.69
CA CYS A 54 8.28 3.44 -0.59
C CYS A 54 9.79 3.66 -0.44
N LEU A 55 10.60 2.61 -0.55
CA LEU A 55 12.06 2.70 -0.41
C LEU A 55 12.68 3.54 -1.53
N ILE A 56 12.30 3.25 -2.78
CA ILE A 56 12.78 4.04 -3.93
C ILE A 56 12.34 5.50 -3.78
N GLY A 57 11.05 5.73 -3.52
CA GLY A 57 10.53 7.08 -3.31
C GLY A 57 11.24 7.81 -2.19
N PHE A 58 11.49 7.15 -1.05
CA PHE A 58 12.15 7.75 0.10
C PHE A 58 13.62 8.10 -0.17
N ILE A 59 14.36 7.22 -0.86
CA ILE A 59 15.74 7.49 -1.26
C ILE A 59 15.80 8.72 -2.17
N ILE A 60 14.97 8.77 -3.22
CA ILE A 60 14.92 9.89 -4.16
C ILE A 60 14.47 11.18 -3.43
N PHE A 61 13.49 11.07 -2.53
CA PHE A 61 13.02 12.18 -1.71
C PHE A 61 14.16 12.80 -0.89
N LEU A 62 14.96 11.98 -0.20
CA LEU A 62 16.10 12.46 0.59
C LEU A 62 17.16 13.14 -0.28
N LEU A 63 17.48 12.56 -1.44
CA LEU A 63 18.47 13.10 -2.37
C LEU A 63 18.06 14.47 -2.95
N THR A 64 16.75 14.68 -3.15
CA THR A 64 16.22 15.88 -3.81
C THR A 64 15.63 16.89 -2.85
N TRP A 65 15.59 16.59 -1.53
CA TRP A 65 15.01 17.46 -0.50
C TRP A 65 15.68 18.85 -0.43
N ALA A 66 17.00 18.88 -0.38
CA ALA A 66 17.78 20.13 -0.21
C ALA A 66 17.92 20.95 -1.51
N GLY A 67 17.70 20.34 -2.67
CA GLY A 67 17.88 20.98 -3.96
C GLY A 67 18.05 19.97 -5.10
N PRO A 68 18.35 20.45 -6.31
CA PRO A 68 18.68 19.55 -7.42
C PRO A 68 19.91 18.71 -7.08
N PHE A 69 19.82 17.40 -7.34
CA PHE A 69 20.93 16.47 -7.14
C PHE A 69 21.52 16.06 -8.49
N TYR A 70 22.81 16.25 -8.67
CA TYR A 70 23.51 15.93 -9.92
C TYR A 70 24.10 14.51 -9.84
N LEU A 71 23.46 13.56 -10.52
CA LEU A 71 23.92 12.17 -10.58
C LEU A 71 25.05 12.02 -11.59
N SER A 72 25.03 12.79 -12.69
CA SER A 72 26.03 12.85 -13.75
C SER A 72 25.95 14.20 -14.46
N LYS A 73 26.91 14.50 -15.35
CA LYS A 73 26.92 15.74 -16.17
C LYS A 73 25.61 15.96 -16.94
N ASN A 74 24.91 14.87 -17.29
CA ASN A 74 23.69 14.92 -18.11
C ASN A 74 22.42 14.51 -17.34
N ILE A 75 22.51 14.12 -16.07
CA ILE A 75 21.35 13.63 -15.28
C ILE A 75 21.27 14.45 -14.01
N THR A 76 20.24 15.27 -13.93
CA THR A 76 19.87 16.06 -12.75
C THR A 76 18.54 15.58 -12.20
N LEU A 77 18.52 15.24 -10.92
CA LEU A 77 17.29 15.01 -10.18
C LEU A 77 16.77 16.35 -9.66
N ASP A 78 15.72 16.82 -10.28
CA ASP A 78 15.15 18.15 -10.04
C ASP A 78 13.82 18.12 -9.28
N THR A 79 13.07 19.21 -9.33
CA THR A 79 11.76 19.34 -8.71
C THR A 79 10.73 18.32 -9.24
N HIS A 80 10.81 17.95 -10.52
CA HIS A 80 9.90 16.92 -11.07
C HIS A 80 10.20 15.56 -10.45
N THR A 81 11.47 15.20 -10.33
CA THR A 81 11.90 13.98 -9.67
C THR A 81 11.48 13.96 -8.20
N PHE A 82 11.54 15.11 -7.51
CA PHE A 82 11.03 15.25 -6.14
C PHE A 82 9.53 14.96 -6.06
N ILE A 83 8.72 15.50 -6.98
CA ILE A 83 7.27 15.23 -7.03
C ILE A 83 7.00 13.74 -7.26
N PHE A 84 7.70 13.10 -8.20
CA PHE A 84 7.57 11.65 -8.43
C PHE A 84 7.96 10.82 -7.20
N SER A 85 8.97 11.25 -6.44
CA SER A 85 9.37 10.57 -5.20
C SER A 85 8.26 10.61 -4.15
N VAL A 86 7.61 11.77 -3.99
CA VAL A 86 6.46 11.95 -3.10
C VAL A 86 5.28 11.07 -3.53
N MET A 87 4.96 11.02 -4.83
CA MET A 87 3.94 10.13 -5.36
C MET A 87 4.27 8.66 -5.09
N ALA A 88 5.51 8.24 -5.28
CA ALA A 88 5.94 6.86 -5.01
C ALA A 88 5.78 6.49 -3.53
N ILE A 89 6.12 7.38 -2.60
CA ILE A 89 5.89 7.17 -1.16
C ILE A 89 4.40 7.02 -0.84
N LEU A 90 3.55 7.92 -1.37
CA LEU A 90 2.11 7.87 -1.14
C LEU A 90 1.49 6.59 -1.70
N VAL A 91 1.78 6.24 -2.95
CA VAL A 91 1.25 5.03 -3.59
C VAL A 91 1.77 3.78 -2.89
N GLY A 92 3.08 3.72 -2.59
CA GLY A 92 3.68 2.60 -1.89
C GLY A 92 3.07 2.37 -0.50
N SER A 93 2.89 3.44 0.28
CA SER A 93 2.24 3.35 1.59
C SER A 93 0.77 2.92 1.48
N GLN A 94 0.03 3.41 0.48
CA GLN A 94 -1.34 3.00 0.20
C GLN A 94 -1.41 1.49 -0.09
N VAL A 95 -0.51 0.99 -0.93
CA VAL A 95 -0.44 -0.44 -1.28
C VAL A 95 -0.15 -1.30 -0.04
N ILE A 96 0.78 -0.88 0.82
CA ILE A 96 1.08 -1.58 2.09
C ILE A 96 -0.17 -1.65 2.97
N ILE A 97 -0.86 -0.52 3.17
CA ILE A 97 -2.05 -0.44 4.01
C ILE A 97 -3.16 -1.35 3.48
N GLN A 98 -3.41 -1.34 2.17
CA GLN A 98 -4.40 -2.23 1.55
C GLN A 98 -4.04 -3.70 1.78
N GLY A 99 -2.75 -4.06 1.69
CA GLY A 99 -2.28 -5.41 2.00
C GLY A 99 -2.60 -5.84 3.43
N VAL A 100 -2.37 -4.96 4.40
CA VAL A 100 -2.69 -5.23 5.82
C VAL A 100 -4.20 -5.36 6.05
N ILE A 101 -5.01 -4.47 5.48
CA ILE A 101 -6.48 -4.52 5.62
C ILE A 101 -7.03 -5.80 5.00
N LEU A 102 -6.55 -6.19 3.81
CA LEU A 102 -6.96 -7.42 3.14
C LEU A 102 -6.55 -8.67 3.93
N ASP A 103 -5.38 -8.67 4.58
CA ASP A 103 -4.96 -9.79 5.42
C ASP A 103 -5.86 -9.93 6.65
N LEU A 104 -6.21 -8.84 7.31
CA LEU A 104 -7.16 -8.84 8.43
C LEU A 104 -8.55 -9.31 7.99
N TYR A 105 -9.00 -8.87 6.81
CA TYR A 105 -10.26 -9.32 6.20
C TYR A 105 -10.25 -10.83 5.93
N ALA A 106 -9.17 -11.34 5.33
CA ALA A 106 -9.01 -12.77 5.03
C ALA A 106 -9.04 -13.64 6.30
N VAL A 107 -8.42 -13.17 7.38
CA VAL A 107 -8.45 -13.85 8.68
C VAL A 107 -9.85 -13.81 9.30
N LYS A 108 -10.55 -12.68 9.25
CA LYS A 108 -11.91 -12.52 9.76
C LYS A 108 -12.88 -13.51 9.09
N HIS A 109 -12.81 -13.64 7.77
CA HIS A 109 -13.66 -14.54 7.00
C HIS A 109 -13.17 -16.00 6.96
N ARG A 110 -12.17 -16.35 7.78
CA ARG A 110 -11.61 -17.71 7.89
C ARG A 110 -10.98 -18.27 6.59
N TYR A 111 -10.69 -17.41 5.60
CA TYR A 111 -9.94 -17.81 4.40
C TYR A 111 -8.49 -18.16 4.71
N LYS A 112 -7.97 -17.61 5.81
CA LYS A 112 -6.59 -17.82 6.28
C LYS A 112 -6.55 -18.01 7.79
N LYS A 113 -5.62 -18.83 8.26
CA LYS A 113 -5.35 -18.93 9.71
C LYS A 113 -4.70 -17.62 10.22
N PRO A 114 -4.96 -17.24 11.49
CA PRO A 114 -4.30 -16.09 12.12
C PRO A 114 -2.78 -16.21 11.97
N GLY A 115 -2.17 -15.27 11.29
CA GLY A 115 -0.74 -15.23 11.01
C GLY A 115 -0.03 -14.07 11.70
N LEU A 116 1.16 -13.73 11.21
CA LEU A 116 2.03 -12.65 11.73
C LEU A 116 1.30 -11.31 11.85
N ALA A 117 0.38 -10.99 10.95
CA ALA A 117 -0.35 -9.73 10.98
C ALA A 117 -1.13 -9.53 12.29
N LEU A 118 -1.84 -10.53 12.77
CA LEU A 118 -2.60 -10.44 14.03
C LEU A 118 -1.70 -10.37 15.28
N THR A 119 -0.49 -10.90 15.19
CA THR A 119 0.50 -10.83 16.28
C THR A 119 1.11 -9.44 16.36
N ILE A 120 1.39 -8.81 15.21
CA ILE A 120 2.03 -7.50 15.11
C ILE A 120 0.97 -6.39 15.29
N PHE A 121 -0.15 -6.48 14.58
CA PHE A 121 -1.19 -5.45 14.54
C PHE A 121 -2.21 -5.59 15.68
N LYS A 122 -1.73 -5.39 16.92
CA LYS A 122 -2.57 -5.34 18.11
C LYS A 122 -3.38 -4.03 18.15
N PRO A 123 -4.46 -3.93 18.96
CA PRO A 123 -5.24 -2.69 19.12
C PRO A 123 -4.38 -1.48 19.52
N LEU A 124 -3.31 -1.72 20.31
CA LEU A 124 -2.37 -0.68 20.73
C LEU A 124 -1.57 -0.11 19.56
N PHE A 125 -1.21 -0.95 18.58
CA PHE A 125 -0.54 -0.51 17.35
C PHE A 125 -1.41 0.49 16.57
N PHE A 126 -2.69 0.21 16.39
CA PHE A 126 -3.60 1.11 15.69
C PHE A 126 -3.82 2.43 16.44
N ARG A 127 -3.83 2.41 17.78
CA ARG A 127 -3.86 3.66 18.58
C ARG A 127 -2.60 4.50 18.33
N GLY A 128 -1.44 3.88 18.33
CA GLY A 128 -0.18 4.56 17.99
C GLY A 128 -0.17 5.13 16.58
N LEU A 129 -0.67 4.35 15.60
CA LEU A 129 -0.79 4.77 14.21
C LEU A 129 -1.76 5.96 14.04
N PHE A 130 -2.86 5.99 14.78
CA PHE A 130 -3.80 7.11 14.83
C PHE A 130 -3.13 8.39 15.34
N LEU A 131 -2.44 8.31 16.49
CA LEU A 131 -1.72 9.45 17.06
C LEU A 131 -0.61 9.95 16.13
N LEU A 132 0.15 9.04 15.52
CA LEU A 132 1.16 9.40 14.54
C LEU A 132 0.55 10.12 13.33
N GLY A 133 -0.57 9.62 12.81
CA GLY A 133 -1.31 10.24 11.72
C GLY A 133 -1.78 11.65 12.09
N LEU A 134 -2.26 11.85 13.32
CA LEU A 134 -2.69 13.15 13.82
C LEU A 134 -1.51 14.15 13.91
N ILE A 135 -0.36 13.70 14.39
CA ILE A 135 0.86 14.54 14.49
C ILE A 135 1.32 14.94 13.08
N ILE A 136 1.38 13.99 12.14
CA ILE A 136 1.82 14.26 10.77
C ILE A 136 0.83 15.21 10.07
N LEU A 137 -0.47 15.00 10.25
CA LEU A 137 -1.51 15.86 9.69
C LEU A 137 -1.43 17.29 10.24
N THR A 138 -1.28 17.44 11.53
CA THR A 138 -1.14 18.79 12.15
C THR A 138 0.12 19.51 11.66
N ALA A 139 1.24 18.81 11.54
CA ALA A 139 2.45 19.35 10.97
C ALA A 139 2.23 19.80 9.51
N GLY A 140 1.59 18.97 8.68
CA GLY A 140 1.23 19.29 7.30
C GLY A 140 0.33 20.53 7.20
N ILE A 141 -0.69 20.63 8.04
CA ILE A 141 -1.60 21.79 8.09
C ILE A 141 -0.83 23.07 8.46
N ILE A 142 0.05 23.02 9.45
CA ILE A 142 0.89 24.17 9.84
C ILE A 142 1.76 24.64 8.69
N ILE A 143 2.40 23.71 7.95
CA ILE A 143 3.22 24.05 6.78
C ILE A 143 2.36 24.66 5.67
N THR A 144 1.16 24.09 5.43
CA THR A 144 0.21 24.60 4.43
C THR A 144 -0.24 26.03 4.75
N ILE A 145 -0.58 26.29 6.03
CA ILE A 145 -1.00 27.62 6.49
C ILE A 145 0.15 28.64 6.32
N LYS A 146 1.37 28.28 6.73
CA LYS A 146 2.55 29.15 6.54
C LYS A 146 2.79 29.46 5.06
N ALA A 147 2.68 28.46 4.18
CA ALA A 147 2.84 28.66 2.74
C ALA A 147 1.75 29.62 2.18
N ALA A 148 0.50 29.45 2.63
CA ALA A 148 -0.60 30.32 2.25
C ALA A 148 -0.39 31.80 2.68
N PHE A 149 0.03 32.01 3.93
CA PHE A 149 0.36 33.37 4.39
C PHE A 149 1.51 33.99 3.60
N THR A 150 2.59 33.24 3.35
CA THR A 150 3.70 33.72 2.53
C THR A 150 3.25 34.11 1.11
N TRP A 151 2.31 33.37 0.53
CA TRP A 151 1.75 33.67 -0.79
C TRP A 151 0.91 34.96 -0.78
N ILE A 152 0.10 35.17 0.26
CA ILE A 152 -0.71 36.39 0.46
C ILE A 152 0.21 37.61 0.65
N ASP A 153 1.22 37.50 1.53
CA ASP A 153 2.14 38.58 1.83
C ASP A 153 2.96 39.00 0.60
N ASN A 154 3.24 38.06 -0.31
CA ASN A 154 3.91 38.34 -1.59
C ASN A 154 2.94 38.89 -2.68
N GLY A 155 1.75 39.31 -2.33
CA GLY A 155 0.78 39.89 -3.27
C GLY A 155 0.28 38.90 -4.33
N PHE A 156 0.10 37.62 -3.93
CA PHE A 156 -0.37 36.53 -4.80
C PHE A 156 0.55 36.21 -5.99
N GLN A 157 1.83 36.59 -5.89
CA GLN A 157 2.82 36.22 -6.91
C GLN A 157 3.13 34.72 -6.90
N PRO A 158 3.61 34.13 -8.03
CA PRO A 158 3.92 32.71 -8.08
C PRO A 158 4.85 32.29 -6.95
N TYR A 159 4.44 31.27 -6.20
CA TYR A 159 5.20 30.73 -5.08
C TYR A 159 6.26 29.74 -5.58
N PHE A 160 7.52 30.12 -5.49
CA PHE A 160 8.62 29.31 -6.06
C PHE A 160 9.08 28.14 -5.19
N ASP A 161 8.64 28.05 -3.92
CA ASP A 161 9.04 26.93 -3.02
C ASP A 161 8.12 25.71 -3.19
N THR A 162 8.13 25.15 -4.39
CA THR A 162 7.35 23.97 -4.74
C THR A 162 7.63 22.77 -3.82
N ARG A 163 8.88 22.62 -3.35
CA ARG A 163 9.24 21.50 -2.46
C ARG A 163 8.52 21.58 -1.13
N ARG A 164 8.40 22.77 -0.54
CA ARG A 164 7.68 22.97 0.73
C ARG A 164 6.19 22.67 0.58
N VAL A 165 5.56 23.15 -0.50
CA VAL A 165 4.14 22.90 -0.77
C VAL A 165 3.88 21.41 -1.01
N VAL A 166 4.71 20.74 -1.80
CA VAL A 166 4.58 19.30 -2.08
C VAL A 166 4.83 18.46 -0.81
N SER A 167 5.76 18.90 0.06
CA SER A 167 6.00 18.22 1.34
C SER A 167 4.82 18.38 2.31
N ALA A 168 4.17 19.55 2.31
CA ALA A 168 2.96 19.78 3.08
C ALA A 168 1.83 18.87 2.57
N LEU A 169 1.67 18.74 1.25
CA LEU A 169 0.70 17.85 0.63
C LEU A 169 0.97 16.39 0.98
N LEU A 170 2.23 15.93 0.93
CA LEU A 170 2.62 14.60 1.38
C LEU A 170 2.20 14.37 2.83
N SER A 171 2.54 15.30 3.74
CA SER A 171 2.21 15.17 5.16
C SER A 171 0.71 15.13 5.41
N ASN A 172 -0.07 15.99 4.73
CA ASN A 172 -1.52 16.03 4.87
C ASN A 172 -2.16 14.72 4.39
N LEU A 173 -1.83 14.27 3.18
CA LEU A 173 -2.39 13.04 2.63
C LEU A 173 -1.97 11.81 3.42
N PHE A 174 -0.69 11.72 3.81
CA PHE A 174 -0.17 10.61 4.59
C PHE A 174 -0.76 10.57 6.00
N GLY A 175 -0.92 11.74 6.65
CA GLY A 175 -1.58 11.85 7.96
C GLY A 175 -3.02 11.38 7.93
N VAL A 176 -3.82 11.85 6.95
CA VAL A 176 -5.20 11.41 6.74
C VAL A 176 -5.27 9.91 6.49
N GLN A 177 -4.40 9.39 5.62
CA GLN A 177 -4.31 7.97 5.30
C GLN A 177 -4.06 7.11 6.54
N LEU A 178 -3.12 7.49 7.41
CA LEU A 178 -2.81 6.78 8.65
C LEU A 178 -4.00 6.80 9.62
N ILE A 179 -4.69 7.93 9.76
CA ILE A 179 -5.87 8.05 10.62
C ILE A 179 -6.96 7.09 10.18
N PHE A 180 -7.40 7.15 8.91
CA PHE A 180 -8.45 6.27 8.41
C PHE A 180 -8.07 4.80 8.45
N SER A 181 -6.83 4.48 8.08
CA SER A 181 -6.33 3.09 8.11
C SER A 181 -6.30 2.53 9.53
N SER A 182 -5.95 3.36 10.52
CA SER A 182 -5.95 2.95 11.93
C SER A 182 -7.35 2.67 12.44
N LEU A 183 -8.34 3.49 12.06
CA LEU A 183 -9.75 3.27 12.42
C LEU A 183 -10.26 1.96 11.83
N ILE A 184 -10.09 1.75 10.53
CA ILE A 184 -10.54 0.52 9.86
C ILE A 184 -9.83 -0.72 10.45
N GLY A 185 -8.50 -0.68 10.59
CA GLY A 185 -7.74 -1.78 11.16
C GLY A 185 -8.12 -2.11 12.60
N SER A 186 -8.42 -1.09 13.43
CA SER A 186 -8.85 -1.28 14.81
C SER A 186 -10.20 -2.00 14.91
N VAL A 187 -11.12 -1.71 13.98
CA VAL A 187 -12.43 -2.39 13.92
C VAL A 187 -12.24 -3.87 13.59
N PHE A 188 -11.49 -4.19 12.54
CA PHE A 188 -11.24 -5.59 12.17
C PHE A 188 -10.59 -6.42 13.29
N VAL A 189 -9.57 -5.86 13.95
CA VAL A 189 -8.89 -6.57 15.05
C VAL A 189 -9.82 -6.81 16.24
N ARG A 190 -10.71 -5.86 16.57
CA ARG A 190 -11.70 -6.04 17.65
C ARG A 190 -12.70 -7.12 17.30
N GLU A 191 -13.24 -7.13 16.09
CA GLU A 191 -14.19 -8.15 15.63
C GLU A 191 -13.57 -9.54 15.65
N ILE A 192 -12.35 -9.72 15.12
CA ILE A 192 -11.64 -11.01 15.15
C ILE A 192 -11.42 -11.50 16.59
N LYS A 193 -11.18 -10.60 17.53
CA LYS A 193 -11.00 -10.95 18.95
C LYS A 193 -12.32 -11.37 19.60
N ASN A 194 -13.42 -10.67 19.31
CA ASN A 194 -14.73 -11.00 19.85
C ASN A 194 -15.23 -12.37 19.36
N ASP A 195 -15.02 -12.69 18.08
CA ASP A 195 -15.39 -14.00 17.52
C ASP A 195 -14.64 -15.16 18.19
N LYS A 196 -13.40 -14.94 18.64
CA LYS A 196 -12.64 -15.95 19.39
C LYS A 196 -13.17 -16.16 20.81
N THR A 197 -13.67 -15.13 21.45
CA THR A 197 -14.23 -15.22 22.83
C THR A 197 -15.63 -15.81 22.87
N SER A 198 -16.39 -15.73 21.77
CA SER A 198 -17.75 -16.28 21.66
C SER A 198 -17.77 -17.77 21.22
N SER A 199 -16.65 -18.28 20.70
CA SER A 199 -16.53 -19.67 20.19
C SER A 199 -15.75 -20.62 21.13
N GLY A 200 -15.32 -20.15 22.30
CA GLY A 200 -14.69 -20.93 23.35
C GLY A 200 -15.54 -20.96 24.61
#